data_2748de319fe3aeac957bb4ea7a98c07b
#
_entry.id   2748de319fe3aeac957bb4ea7a98c07b
#
_cell.length_a   1.000
_cell.length_b   1.000
_cell.length_c   1.000
_cell.angle_alpha   90.00
_cell.angle_beta   90.00
_cell.angle_gamma   90.00
#
_symmetry.space_group_name_H-M   'P 1'
#
loop_
_entity.id
_entity.type
_entity.pdbx_description
1 polymer ?
#
loop_
_entity_poly.entity_id
_entity_poly.type
_entity_poly.pdbx_seq_one_letter_code
_entity_poly.pdbx_strand_id
1 'polypeptide(L)'
;MNSLLERLGAFSARRHWIVIIAWLVILGGTLWARQASGGEFVNNYTVSGSGSALGLDRLNQDFPQQGGYAGQIVFHAKTGKVSDNQSAVNQATSNVAKLPDVIKAVSPFASPSSGAVSKDGTIAYSSVSWNVNPNSLDTDYLNRLDQAVAPARSAGLQVEYGGGAGQIGQVTKDLKSEVIGLACALILLLFMFGSLIAAAIPLLSAIFSVGAGLSLLGLLAAASTFPTTAPTIATLLGLGVAVDYGLFLMARHREQMDTGMDLITSAARAEGTSGAAIVVAGGTVVVSILGLYVSGVAFVGALGLAAAIVVAVTMLAALTLVPAFMGVAGSNVRSLSARFRARKAGISAQEQAARSAAATQEQHEHSAFARWGRKVSERPWPWAVASVAVLIILAIPLFSITLGQPDNGTNPTSDSSRQAFDLISQGFGPGVNGPLAVVVQLPKQSSSDNQSLLNQMTKDVAATSGVASVSPATVNQDGNTAVFSVIPTTRPQASQTEDLVSRLRTDVLPKEHVTSYVTGTTAGTVDFTEQITGRMVW
;
A
#
# COMPACT_ATOMS: atom_id res chain seq x y z
N MET A 1 -3.20 -28.16 24.32
CA MET A 1 -3.73 -27.07 23.48
C MET A 1 -5.24 -27.20 23.29
N ASN A 2 -5.75 -28.32 22.78
CA ASN A 2 -7.18 -28.50 22.46
C ASN A 2 -8.13 -28.23 23.65
N SER A 3 -7.81 -28.75 24.84
CA SER A 3 -8.65 -28.54 26.05
C SER A 3 -8.70 -27.08 26.53
N LEU A 4 -7.66 -26.30 26.30
CA LEU A 4 -7.65 -24.86 26.59
C LEU A 4 -8.55 -24.10 25.60
N LEU A 5 -8.45 -24.43 24.31
CA LEU A 5 -9.28 -23.83 23.27
C LEU A 5 -10.77 -24.22 23.45
N GLU A 6 -11.07 -25.46 23.82
CA GLU A 6 -12.44 -25.87 24.19
C GLU A 6 -13.01 -25.03 25.34
N ARG A 7 -12.19 -24.79 26.40
CA ARG A 7 -12.60 -23.92 27.51
C ARG A 7 -12.82 -22.47 27.07
N LEU A 8 -11.95 -21.96 26.20
CA LEU A 8 -12.06 -20.62 25.64
C LEU A 8 -13.33 -20.48 24.80
N GLY A 9 -13.61 -21.43 23.91
CA GLY A 9 -14.82 -21.46 23.10
C GLY A 9 -16.09 -21.56 23.94
N ALA A 10 -16.10 -22.46 24.96
CA ALA A 10 -17.22 -22.56 25.89
C ALA A 10 -17.44 -21.27 26.69
N PHE A 11 -16.37 -20.64 27.18
CA PHE A 11 -16.43 -19.36 27.88
C PHE A 11 -17.00 -18.26 26.96
N SER A 12 -16.45 -18.12 25.77
CA SER A 12 -16.84 -17.11 24.79
C SER A 12 -18.31 -17.27 24.36
N ALA A 13 -18.75 -18.50 24.09
CA ALA A 13 -20.15 -18.76 23.73
C ALA A 13 -21.12 -18.54 24.91
N ARG A 14 -20.72 -18.92 26.14
CA ARG A 14 -21.57 -18.76 27.34
C ARG A 14 -21.60 -17.30 27.81
N ARG A 15 -20.48 -16.59 27.79
CA ARG A 15 -20.34 -15.21 28.24
C ARG A 15 -20.22 -14.24 27.07
N HIS A 16 -20.97 -14.50 26.00
CA HIS A 16 -20.86 -13.80 24.72
C HIS A 16 -20.90 -12.27 24.84
N TRP A 17 -21.77 -11.70 25.70
CA TRP A 17 -21.81 -10.25 25.91
C TRP A 17 -20.54 -9.67 26.50
N ILE A 18 -19.88 -10.40 27.41
CA ILE A 18 -18.61 -9.94 27.98
C ILE A 18 -17.53 -9.86 26.89
N VAL A 19 -17.44 -10.87 26.05
CA VAL A 19 -16.46 -10.93 24.96
C VAL A 19 -16.74 -9.84 23.91
N ILE A 20 -18.00 -9.67 23.51
CA ILE A 20 -18.39 -8.64 22.53
C ILE A 20 -18.10 -7.24 23.08
N ILE A 21 -18.48 -6.97 24.33
CA ILE A 21 -18.21 -5.67 24.96
C ILE A 21 -16.70 -5.43 25.09
N ALA A 22 -15.92 -6.45 25.45
CA ALA A 22 -14.45 -6.33 25.51
C ALA A 22 -13.87 -5.94 24.13
N TRP A 23 -14.33 -6.57 23.04
CA TRP A 23 -13.89 -6.21 21.69
C TRP A 23 -14.36 -4.82 21.26
N LEU A 24 -15.57 -4.41 21.64
CA LEU A 24 -16.04 -3.03 21.41
C LEU A 24 -15.19 -2.00 22.16
N VAL A 25 -14.79 -2.31 23.39
CA VAL A 25 -13.89 -1.45 24.18
C VAL A 25 -12.49 -1.42 23.56
N ILE A 26 -11.97 -2.56 23.10
CA ILE A 26 -10.69 -2.62 22.40
C ILE A 26 -10.76 -1.77 21.11
N LEU A 27 -11.77 -1.98 20.27
CA LEU A 27 -11.94 -1.22 19.03
C LEU A 27 -12.12 0.27 19.30
N GLY A 28 -13.03 0.64 20.20
CA GLY A 28 -13.29 2.05 20.54
C GLY A 28 -12.08 2.71 21.20
N GLY A 29 -11.41 2.00 22.11
CA GLY A 29 -10.20 2.48 22.78
C GLY A 29 -9.03 2.67 21.81
N THR A 30 -8.79 1.73 20.91
CA THR A 30 -7.72 1.85 19.91
C THR A 30 -8.03 2.94 18.87
N LEU A 31 -9.28 3.10 18.45
CA LEU A 31 -9.70 4.20 17.58
C LEU A 31 -9.51 5.57 18.25
N TRP A 32 -9.95 5.71 19.51
CA TRP A 32 -9.76 6.94 20.26
C TRP A 32 -8.29 7.27 20.48
N ALA A 33 -7.49 6.28 20.89
CA ALA A 33 -6.06 6.47 21.10
C ALA A 33 -5.33 6.81 19.79
N ARG A 34 -5.70 6.17 18.67
CA ARG A 34 -5.17 6.52 17.34
C ARG A 34 -5.47 7.97 16.96
N GLN A 35 -6.67 8.45 17.26
CA GLN A 35 -7.06 9.83 16.97
C GLN A 35 -6.31 10.83 17.85
N ALA A 36 -5.99 10.45 19.09
CA ALA A 36 -5.30 11.31 20.05
C ALA A 36 -3.77 11.35 19.86
N SER A 37 -3.15 10.22 19.47
CA SER A 37 -1.70 10.04 19.42
C SER A 37 -1.20 9.11 18.32
N GLY A 38 -2.00 8.86 17.27
CA GLY A 38 -1.60 8.04 16.12
C GLY A 38 -0.56 8.75 15.27
N GLY A 39 0.28 7.94 14.59
CA GLY A 39 1.26 8.42 13.62
C GLY A 39 0.75 8.40 12.20
N GLU A 40 1.51 9.01 11.30
CA GLU A 40 1.26 9.02 9.87
C GLU A 40 1.95 7.85 9.18
N PHE A 41 1.34 7.39 8.09
CA PHE A 41 1.94 6.41 7.20
C PHE A 41 2.77 7.14 6.15
N VAL A 42 4.07 6.82 6.06
CA VAL A 42 5.01 7.51 5.19
C VAL A 42 5.78 6.51 4.35
N ASN A 43 5.81 6.71 3.04
CA ASN A 43 6.63 5.90 2.16
C ASN A 43 8.10 6.29 2.30
N ASN A 44 8.86 5.41 2.93
CA ASN A 44 10.31 5.52 2.98
C ASN A 44 10.92 4.37 2.19
N TYR A 45 11.29 4.66 0.96
CA TYR A 45 11.94 3.69 0.06
C TYR A 45 13.46 3.70 0.19
N THR A 46 14.02 4.46 1.13
CA THR A 46 15.46 4.53 1.30
C THR A 46 16.01 3.19 1.81
N VAL A 47 17.03 2.72 1.16
CA VAL A 47 17.81 1.57 1.62
C VAL A 47 18.92 2.10 2.54
N SER A 48 18.82 1.80 3.82
CA SER A 48 19.80 2.29 4.81
C SER A 48 21.23 1.93 4.39
N GLY A 49 22.10 2.94 4.37
CA GLY A 49 23.50 2.78 3.98
C GLY A 49 23.75 2.77 2.48
N SER A 50 22.73 2.90 1.63
CA SER A 50 22.94 3.07 0.20
C SER A 50 23.47 4.47 -0.14
N GLY A 51 24.07 4.60 -1.33
CA GLY A 51 24.57 5.89 -1.80
C GLY A 51 23.49 6.95 -1.91
N SER A 52 22.27 6.57 -2.33
CA SER A 52 21.14 7.51 -2.41
C SER A 52 20.65 7.96 -1.03
N ALA A 53 20.61 7.06 -0.05
CA ALA A 53 20.22 7.39 1.32
C ALA A 53 21.23 8.34 1.97
N LEU A 54 22.51 8.04 1.90
CA LEU A 54 23.58 8.89 2.43
C LEU A 54 23.58 10.28 1.79
N GLY A 55 23.35 10.34 0.46
CA GLY A 55 23.22 11.61 -0.25
C GLY A 55 21.99 12.41 0.18
N LEU A 56 20.85 11.75 0.41
CA LEU A 56 19.64 12.39 0.88
C LEU A 56 19.78 12.93 2.32
N ASP A 57 20.41 12.16 3.20
CA ASP A 57 20.68 12.57 4.57
C ASP A 57 21.55 13.83 4.60
N ARG A 58 22.60 13.86 3.77
CA ARG A 58 23.46 15.05 3.62
C ARG A 58 22.69 16.24 3.05
N LEU A 59 21.87 16.02 2.02
CA LEU A 59 21.07 17.09 1.42
C LEU A 59 20.14 17.71 2.48
N ASN A 60 19.47 16.90 3.29
CA ASN A 60 18.57 17.38 4.33
C ASN A 60 19.31 18.13 5.47
N GLN A 61 20.51 17.67 5.83
CA GLN A 61 21.33 18.32 6.87
C GLN A 61 21.91 19.65 6.40
N ASP A 62 22.48 19.68 5.21
CA ASP A 62 23.28 20.79 4.72
C ASP A 62 22.48 21.83 3.92
N PHE A 63 21.25 21.46 3.47
CA PHE A 63 20.33 22.32 2.70
C PHE A 63 18.90 22.31 3.28
N PRO A 64 18.68 22.65 4.55
CA PRO A 64 17.36 22.57 5.19
C PRO A 64 16.32 23.46 4.53
N GLN A 65 16.72 24.52 3.84
CA GLN A 65 15.83 25.43 3.10
C GLN A 65 15.30 24.85 1.78
N GLN A 66 15.86 23.75 1.29
CA GLN A 66 15.38 23.01 0.13
C GLN A 66 14.49 21.81 0.56
N GLY A 67 14.30 21.65 1.85
CA GLY A 67 13.44 20.60 2.45
C GLY A 67 11.95 20.83 2.15
N GLY A 68 11.17 19.80 2.43
CA GLY A 68 9.73 19.75 2.19
C GLY A 68 9.38 18.79 1.06
N TYR A 69 8.08 18.51 0.96
CA TYR A 69 7.56 17.63 -0.07
C TYR A 69 7.28 18.42 -1.34
N ALA A 70 7.99 18.10 -2.42
CA ALA A 70 7.88 18.81 -3.68
C ALA A 70 6.73 18.30 -4.54
N GLY A 71 6.05 19.22 -5.22
CA GLY A 71 5.08 18.94 -6.26
C GLY A 71 5.05 20.03 -7.30
N GLN A 72 4.25 19.81 -8.32
CA GLN A 72 4.15 20.69 -9.47
C GLN A 72 2.69 20.94 -9.84
N ILE A 73 2.38 22.17 -10.22
CA ILE A 73 1.12 22.52 -10.88
C ILE A 73 1.45 22.83 -12.33
N VAL A 74 0.96 22.00 -13.23
CA VAL A 74 1.27 22.07 -14.67
C VAL A 74 0.17 22.81 -15.40
N PHE A 75 0.53 23.82 -16.17
CA PHE A 75 -0.37 24.61 -17.00
C PHE A 75 -0.10 24.30 -18.46
N HIS A 76 -1.14 23.97 -19.22
CA HIS A 76 -1.04 23.72 -20.65
C HIS A 76 -2.04 24.58 -21.41
N ALA A 77 -1.53 25.33 -22.39
CA ALA A 77 -2.33 26.11 -23.34
C ALA A 77 -2.59 25.26 -24.57
N LYS A 78 -3.84 24.78 -24.75
CA LYS A 78 -4.23 24.02 -25.95
C LYS A 78 -4.13 24.83 -27.25
N THR A 79 -4.21 26.14 -27.13
CA THR A 79 -4.04 27.12 -28.23
C THR A 79 -3.26 28.30 -27.70
N GLY A 80 -2.30 28.83 -28.48
CA GLY A 80 -1.44 29.94 -28.04
C GLY A 80 -0.35 29.52 -27.05
N LYS A 81 0.06 30.41 -26.20
CA LYS A 81 1.11 30.21 -25.20
C LYS A 81 0.59 30.41 -23.79
N VAL A 82 1.19 29.73 -22.81
CA VAL A 82 0.86 29.93 -21.38
C VAL A 82 1.17 31.38 -20.96
N SER A 83 2.16 32.03 -21.58
CA SER A 83 2.50 33.44 -21.35
C SER A 83 1.35 34.39 -21.67
N ASP A 84 0.46 34.06 -22.60
CA ASP A 84 -0.70 34.89 -22.96
C ASP A 84 -1.67 35.01 -21.77
N ASN A 85 -1.61 34.06 -20.84
CA ASN A 85 -2.40 34.01 -19.60
C ASN A 85 -1.53 34.19 -18.33
N GLN A 86 -0.38 34.86 -18.43
CA GLN A 86 0.59 35.01 -17.34
C GLN A 86 -0.05 35.57 -16.04
N SER A 87 -0.94 36.52 -16.14
CA SER A 87 -1.66 37.10 -14.99
C SER A 87 -2.46 36.02 -14.22
N ALA A 88 -3.20 35.19 -14.95
CA ALA A 88 -4.00 34.12 -14.37
C ALA A 88 -3.14 33.02 -13.71
N VAL A 89 -2.02 32.67 -14.33
CA VAL A 89 -1.05 31.73 -13.76
C VAL A 89 -0.39 32.28 -12.49
N ASN A 90 0.02 33.56 -12.50
CA ASN A 90 0.58 34.20 -11.32
C ASN A 90 -0.43 34.30 -10.19
N GLN A 91 -1.68 34.62 -10.49
CA GLN A 91 -2.75 34.66 -9.50
C GLN A 91 -3.03 33.27 -8.92
N ALA A 92 -3.14 32.24 -9.76
CA ALA A 92 -3.29 30.85 -9.33
C ALA A 92 -2.14 30.42 -8.39
N THR A 93 -0.89 30.67 -8.80
CA THR A 93 0.29 30.35 -7.98
C THR A 93 0.30 31.11 -6.65
N SER A 94 -0.08 32.39 -6.65
CA SER A 94 -0.20 33.21 -5.43
C SER A 94 -1.31 32.71 -4.50
N ASN A 95 -2.43 32.23 -5.05
CA ASN A 95 -3.51 31.62 -4.26
C ASN A 95 -3.05 30.31 -3.63
N VAL A 96 -2.33 29.48 -4.37
CA VAL A 96 -1.75 28.21 -3.86
C VAL A 96 -0.77 28.50 -2.73
N ALA A 97 0.07 29.52 -2.84
CA ALA A 97 1.01 29.93 -1.79
C ALA A 97 0.34 30.31 -0.46
N LYS A 98 -0.97 30.62 -0.47
CA LYS A 98 -1.75 30.97 0.73
C LYS A 98 -2.48 29.78 1.35
N LEU A 99 -2.42 28.59 0.72
CA LEU A 99 -3.04 27.39 1.29
C LEU A 99 -2.29 26.94 2.54
N PRO A 100 -2.99 26.32 3.50
CA PRO A 100 -2.35 25.71 4.66
C PRO A 100 -1.25 24.74 4.22
N ASP A 101 -0.23 24.62 5.02
CA ASP A 101 0.87 23.65 4.82
C ASP A 101 1.75 23.89 3.58
N VAL A 102 1.50 24.91 2.78
CA VAL A 102 2.38 25.31 1.68
C VAL A 102 3.51 26.19 2.23
N ILE A 103 4.75 25.71 2.07
CA ILE A 103 5.95 26.49 2.41
C ILE A 103 6.21 27.54 1.34
N LYS A 104 6.11 27.14 0.06
CA LYS A 104 6.47 27.98 -1.08
C LYS A 104 5.74 27.51 -2.33
N ALA A 105 5.27 28.48 -3.13
CA ALA A 105 4.84 28.26 -4.51
C ALA A 105 5.53 29.28 -5.42
N VAL A 106 6.20 28.78 -6.46
CA VAL A 106 7.01 29.60 -7.38
C VAL A 106 6.36 29.61 -8.75
N SER A 107 6.06 30.81 -9.25
CA SER A 107 5.52 30.96 -10.61
C SER A 107 6.56 30.57 -11.67
N PRO A 108 6.14 29.96 -12.80
CA PRO A 108 7.02 29.70 -13.92
C PRO A 108 7.64 30.98 -14.52
N PHE A 109 7.05 32.13 -14.27
CA PHE A 109 7.50 33.43 -14.75
C PHE A 109 8.28 34.24 -13.73
N ALA A 110 8.62 33.67 -12.56
CA ALA A 110 9.37 34.36 -11.52
C ALA A 110 10.79 34.72 -11.95
N SER A 111 11.41 33.89 -12.80
CA SER A 111 12.71 34.17 -13.42
C SER A 111 12.73 33.62 -14.84
N PRO A 112 13.22 34.39 -15.82
CA PRO A 112 13.41 33.90 -17.20
C PRO A 112 14.34 32.67 -17.31
N SER A 113 15.24 32.51 -16.36
CA SER A 113 16.23 31.41 -16.31
C SER A 113 15.69 30.18 -15.54
N SER A 114 14.45 30.19 -15.07
CA SER A 114 13.89 29.09 -14.25
C SER A 114 13.74 27.77 -15.01
N GLY A 115 13.70 27.82 -16.36
CA GLY A 115 13.43 26.64 -17.19
C GLY A 115 12.03 26.02 -16.98
N ALA A 116 11.14 26.74 -16.32
CA ALA A 116 9.80 26.25 -15.97
C ALA A 116 8.73 26.51 -17.06
N VAL A 117 9.14 27.03 -18.21
CA VAL A 117 8.32 27.20 -19.42
C VAL A 117 8.96 26.41 -20.55
N SER A 118 8.15 25.60 -21.26
CA SER A 118 8.63 24.80 -22.39
C SER A 118 9.13 25.68 -23.54
N LYS A 119 9.99 25.12 -24.39
CA LYS A 119 10.62 25.86 -25.51
C LYS A 119 9.59 26.43 -26.49
N ASP A 120 8.48 25.73 -26.71
CA ASP A 120 7.36 26.18 -27.55
C ASP A 120 6.39 27.12 -26.82
N GLY A 121 6.52 27.26 -25.50
CA GLY A 121 5.70 28.09 -24.63
C GLY A 121 4.30 27.53 -24.34
N THR A 122 3.99 26.32 -24.77
CA THR A 122 2.64 25.71 -24.61
C THR A 122 2.45 25.09 -23.23
N ILE A 123 3.51 24.70 -22.53
CA ILE A 123 3.50 24.07 -21.21
C ILE A 123 4.36 24.87 -20.24
N ALA A 124 3.84 25.06 -19.03
CA ALA A 124 4.61 25.65 -17.93
C ALA A 124 4.23 24.97 -16.62
N TYR A 125 5.11 25.02 -15.60
CA TYR A 125 4.78 24.48 -14.29
C TYR A 125 5.20 25.44 -13.17
N SER A 126 4.37 25.51 -12.12
CA SER A 126 4.73 26.10 -10.83
C SER A 126 5.25 25.03 -9.91
N SER A 127 6.39 25.27 -9.28
CA SER A 127 6.93 24.38 -8.22
C SER A 127 6.28 24.76 -6.89
N VAL A 128 5.79 23.75 -6.17
CA VAL A 128 5.15 23.92 -4.85
C VAL A 128 5.83 23.00 -3.86
N SER A 129 6.07 23.48 -2.64
CA SER A 129 6.62 22.70 -1.53
C SER A 129 5.68 22.75 -0.34
N TRP A 130 5.44 21.60 0.30
CA TRP A 130 4.62 21.46 1.50
C TRP A 130 5.47 21.09 2.71
N ASN A 131 5.05 21.51 3.91
CA ASN A 131 5.66 21.08 5.18
C ASN A 131 5.16 19.72 5.66
N VAL A 132 4.06 19.23 5.08
CA VAL A 132 3.47 17.91 5.35
C VAL A 132 3.51 17.03 4.10
N ASN A 133 3.43 15.73 4.30
CA ASN A 133 3.36 14.81 3.18
C ASN A 133 2.04 15.01 2.40
N PRO A 134 2.06 15.34 1.09
CA PRO A 134 0.84 15.54 0.30
C PRO A 134 -0.10 14.34 0.29
N ASN A 135 0.38 13.11 0.51
CA ASN A 135 -0.45 11.92 0.67
C ASN A 135 -1.36 11.96 1.92
N SER A 136 -1.00 12.74 2.94
CA SER A 136 -1.83 12.91 4.14
C SER A 136 -2.94 13.93 3.95
N LEU A 137 -2.90 14.71 2.87
CA LEU A 137 -3.90 15.72 2.56
C LEU A 137 -5.13 15.09 1.90
N ASP A 138 -6.29 15.46 2.40
CA ASP A 138 -7.58 14.86 2.04
C ASP A 138 -8.21 15.46 0.77
N THR A 139 -9.39 14.98 0.43
CA THR A 139 -10.19 15.48 -0.70
C THR A 139 -10.62 16.94 -0.51
N ASP A 140 -10.83 17.39 0.74
CA ASP A 140 -11.19 18.78 1.01
C ASP A 140 -10.03 19.71 0.72
N TYR A 141 -8.80 19.26 0.96
CA TYR A 141 -7.62 20.01 0.55
C TYR A 141 -7.49 20.08 -0.97
N LEU A 142 -7.76 18.97 -1.68
CA LEU A 142 -7.79 18.95 -3.15
C LEU A 142 -8.82 19.95 -3.70
N ASN A 143 -10.02 20.03 -3.11
CA ASN A 143 -11.04 21.01 -3.49
C ASN A 143 -10.56 22.45 -3.29
N ARG A 144 -9.83 22.74 -2.21
CA ARG A 144 -9.22 24.06 -1.98
C ARG A 144 -8.11 24.37 -2.99
N LEU A 145 -7.31 23.37 -3.35
CA LEU A 145 -6.30 23.51 -4.40
C LEU A 145 -6.95 23.78 -5.77
N ASP A 146 -8.04 23.07 -6.09
CA ASP A 146 -8.83 23.31 -7.31
C ASP A 146 -9.41 24.72 -7.38
N GLN A 147 -9.89 25.24 -6.26
CA GLN A 147 -10.35 26.63 -6.15
C GLN A 147 -9.21 27.64 -6.31
N ALA A 148 -8.03 27.34 -5.75
CA ALA A 148 -6.87 28.23 -5.86
C ALA A 148 -6.40 28.38 -7.31
N VAL A 149 -6.46 27.30 -8.11
CA VAL A 149 -6.05 27.31 -9.53
C VAL A 149 -7.17 27.71 -10.50
N ALA A 150 -8.41 27.95 -10.00
CA ALA A 150 -9.55 28.32 -10.83
C ALA A 150 -9.31 29.51 -11.77
N PRO A 151 -8.55 30.58 -11.40
CA PRO A 151 -8.23 31.66 -12.34
C PRO A 151 -7.55 31.20 -13.63
N ALA A 152 -6.60 30.22 -13.52
CA ALA A 152 -5.90 29.66 -14.68
C ALA A 152 -6.85 28.80 -15.55
N ARG A 153 -7.71 27.98 -14.91
CA ARG A 153 -8.72 27.19 -15.63
C ARG A 153 -9.74 28.08 -16.33
N SER A 154 -10.19 29.15 -15.69
CA SER A 154 -11.15 30.12 -16.26
C SER A 154 -10.55 30.89 -17.44
N ALA A 155 -9.22 31.05 -17.48
CA ALA A 155 -8.50 31.60 -18.62
C ALA A 155 -8.31 30.61 -19.79
N GLY A 156 -8.89 29.40 -19.70
CA GLY A 156 -8.83 28.37 -20.76
C GLY A 156 -7.60 27.45 -20.71
N LEU A 157 -6.78 27.52 -19.65
CA LEU A 157 -5.65 26.63 -19.47
C LEU A 157 -6.11 25.29 -18.88
N GLN A 158 -5.55 24.20 -19.39
CA GLN A 158 -5.60 22.91 -18.72
C GLN A 158 -4.64 22.96 -17.53
N VAL A 159 -5.09 22.54 -16.34
CA VAL A 159 -4.29 22.55 -15.11
C VAL A 159 -4.29 21.17 -14.49
N GLU A 160 -3.09 20.60 -14.35
CA GLU A 160 -2.86 19.25 -13.83
C GLU A 160 -1.87 19.27 -12.67
N TYR A 161 -1.94 18.23 -11.81
CA TYR A 161 -1.16 18.14 -10.58
C TYR A 161 -0.10 17.06 -10.69
N GLY A 162 1.18 17.43 -10.66
CA GLY A 162 2.34 16.54 -10.77
C GLY A 162 3.10 16.36 -9.46
N GLY A 163 3.97 15.36 -9.41
CA GLY A 163 4.75 15.06 -8.21
C GLY A 163 3.87 14.81 -6.99
N GLY A 164 4.23 15.38 -5.84
CA GLY A 164 3.46 15.27 -4.59
C GLY A 164 2.05 15.86 -4.70
N ALA A 165 1.84 16.92 -5.48
CA ALA A 165 0.52 17.50 -5.67
C ALA A 165 -0.49 16.50 -6.28
N GLY A 166 -0.02 15.60 -7.15
CA GLY A 166 -0.84 14.57 -7.75
C GLY A 166 -1.26 13.45 -6.80
N GLN A 167 -0.74 13.42 -5.60
CA GLN A 167 -1.04 12.41 -4.57
C GLN A 167 -2.12 12.88 -3.59
N ILE A 168 -2.46 14.16 -3.59
CA ILE A 168 -3.47 14.74 -2.71
C ILE A 168 -4.85 14.12 -2.99
N GLY A 169 -5.55 13.71 -1.94
CA GLY A 169 -6.90 13.13 -2.02
C GLY A 169 -6.96 11.70 -2.59
N GLN A 170 -5.83 11.03 -2.83
CA GLN A 170 -5.84 9.67 -3.38
C GLN A 170 -6.22 8.59 -2.35
N VAL A 171 -6.08 8.86 -1.07
CA VAL A 171 -6.33 7.89 0.03
C VAL A 171 -7.79 7.43 0.12
N THR A 172 -8.74 8.13 -0.48
CA THR A 172 -10.20 7.84 -0.34
C THR A 172 -10.75 6.86 -1.38
N LYS A 173 -9.95 6.37 -2.34
CA LYS A 173 -10.46 5.57 -3.48
C LYS A 173 -10.72 4.08 -3.18
N ASP A 174 -10.19 3.53 -2.07
CA ASP A 174 -10.20 2.09 -1.84
C ASP A 174 -11.46 1.51 -1.18
N LEU A 175 -12.27 2.35 -0.51
CA LEU A 175 -13.50 1.90 0.18
C LEU A 175 -14.48 1.15 -0.74
N LYS A 176 -14.55 1.52 -2.02
CA LYS A 176 -15.46 0.84 -2.99
C LYS A 176 -15.05 -0.59 -3.24
N SER A 177 -13.75 -0.86 -3.39
CA SER A 177 -13.21 -2.20 -3.62
C SER A 177 -13.44 -3.11 -2.42
N GLU A 178 -13.25 -2.60 -1.20
CA GLU A 178 -13.49 -3.33 0.04
C GLU A 178 -14.97 -3.68 0.21
N VAL A 179 -15.87 -2.73 -0.05
CA VAL A 179 -17.33 -2.97 0.03
C VAL A 179 -17.78 -4.01 -1.00
N ILE A 180 -17.27 -3.95 -2.23
CA ILE A 180 -17.56 -4.95 -3.28
C ILE A 180 -17.05 -6.33 -2.83
N GLY A 181 -15.82 -6.41 -2.32
CA GLY A 181 -15.24 -7.65 -1.81
C GLY A 181 -16.08 -8.27 -0.67
N LEU A 182 -16.48 -7.45 0.30
CA LEU A 182 -17.36 -7.89 1.41
C LEU A 182 -18.75 -8.35 0.92
N ALA A 183 -19.32 -7.65 -0.06
CA ALA A 183 -20.61 -8.03 -0.65
C ALA A 183 -20.50 -9.38 -1.39
N CYS A 184 -19.46 -9.59 -2.18
CA CYS A 184 -19.18 -10.87 -2.82
C CYS A 184 -18.97 -11.99 -1.80
N ALA A 185 -18.20 -11.73 -0.74
CA ALA A 185 -17.99 -12.69 0.34
C ALA A 185 -19.32 -13.04 1.03
N LEU A 186 -20.19 -12.06 1.31
CA LEU A 186 -21.52 -12.30 1.89
C LEU A 186 -22.38 -13.20 0.98
N ILE A 187 -22.39 -12.95 -0.32
CA ILE A 187 -23.15 -13.75 -1.29
C ILE A 187 -22.64 -15.20 -1.30
N LEU A 188 -21.32 -15.40 -1.33
CA LEU A 188 -20.72 -16.74 -1.31
C LEU A 188 -21.00 -17.47 0.00
N LEU A 189 -20.88 -16.79 1.15
CA LEU A 189 -21.18 -17.36 2.47
C LEU A 189 -22.67 -17.68 2.61
N LEU A 190 -23.54 -16.82 2.06
CA LEU A 190 -25.00 -17.07 2.06
C LEU A 190 -25.34 -18.30 1.22
N PHE A 191 -24.71 -18.46 0.06
CA PHE A 191 -24.89 -19.65 -0.77
C PHE A 191 -24.40 -20.91 -0.06
N MET A 192 -23.24 -20.84 0.61
CA MET A 192 -22.65 -21.96 1.32
C MET A 192 -23.43 -22.35 2.57
N PHE A 193 -23.83 -21.37 3.38
CA PHE A 193 -24.53 -21.64 4.64
C PHE A 193 -26.05 -21.72 4.52
N GLY A 194 -26.65 -21.12 3.50
CA GLY A 194 -28.13 -21.03 3.38
C GLY A 194 -28.80 -20.34 4.57
N SER A 195 -28.05 -19.52 5.31
CA SER A 195 -28.52 -18.76 6.48
C SER A 195 -27.79 -17.43 6.55
N LEU A 196 -28.54 -16.32 6.55
CA LEU A 196 -27.98 -14.97 6.62
C LEU A 196 -27.20 -14.76 7.94
N ILE A 197 -27.72 -15.30 9.05
CA ILE A 197 -27.07 -15.16 10.36
C ILE A 197 -25.73 -15.91 10.38
N ALA A 198 -25.68 -17.13 9.85
CA ALA A 198 -24.44 -17.88 9.77
C ALA A 198 -23.42 -17.22 8.84
N ALA A 199 -23.86 -16.60 7.74
CA ALA A 199 -22.99 -15.86 6.81
C ALA A 199 -22.49 -14.53 7.40
N ALA A 200 -23.31 -13.87 8.23
CA ALA A 200 -22.96 -12.59 8.83
C ALA A 200 -21.88 -12.72 9.93
N ILE A 201 -21.83 -13.83 10.66
CA ILE A 201 -20.88 -14.00 11.80
C ILE A 201 -19.42 -13.85 11.38
N PRO A 202 -18.90 -14.58 10.36
CA PRO A 202 -17.52 -14.40 9.90
C PRO A 202 -17.24 -12.96 9.44
N LEU A 203 -18.18 -12.33 8.72
CA LEU A 203 -18.02 -10.96 8.23
C LEU A 203 -18.00 -9.93 9.34
N LEU A 204 -18.90 -10.04 10.33
CA LEU A 204 -18.89 -9.15 11.49
C LEU A 204 -17.57 -9.29 12.26
N SER A 205 -17.13 -10.53 12.52
CA SER A 205 -15.84 -10.77 13.18
C SER A 205 -14.69 -10.16 12.39
N ALA A 206 -14.71 -10.27 11.05
CA ALA A 206 -13.70 -9.68 10.18
C ALA A 206 -13.65 -8.15 10.29
N ILE A 207 -14.81 -7.48 10.22
CA ILE A 207 -14.90 -6.02 10.33
C ILE A 207 -14.35 -5.54 11.68
N PHE A 208 -14.74 -6.18 12.78
CA PHE A 208 -14.27 -5.82 14.13
C PHE A 208 -12.77 -6.03 14.28
N SER A 209 -12.27 -7.19 13.86
CA SER A 209 -10.86 -7.54 14.03
C SER A 209 -9.93 -6.70 13.15
N VAL A 210 -10.28 -6.51 11.88
CA VAL A 210 -9.50 -5.66 10.97
C VAL A 210 -9.53 -4.21 11.42
N GLY A 211 -10.71 -3.71 11.84
CA GLY A 211 -10.84 -2.35 12.39
C GLY A 211 -9.95 -2.13 13.63
N ALA A 212 -9.94 -3.09 14.57
CA ALA A 212 -9.07 -3.04 15.74
C ALA A 212 -7.58 -3.16 15.37
N GLY A 213 -7.25 -4.08 14.44
CA GLY A 213 -5.89 -4.27 13.94
C GLY A 213 -5.32 -3.04 13.23
N LEU A 214 -6.11 -2.40 12.36
CA LEU A 214 -5.71 -1.16 11.68
C LEU A 214 -5.60 0.03 12.64
N SER A 215 -6.45 0.09 13.65
CA SER A 215 -6.37 1.13 14.68
C SER A 215 -5.11 0.98 15.53
N LEU A 216 -4.78 -0.27 15.90
CA LEU A 216 -3.53 -0.60 16.58
C LEU A 216 -2.31 -0.29 15.70
N LEU A 217 -2.37 -0.62 14.40
CA LEU A 217 -1.31 -0.27 13.45
C LEU A 217 -1.10 1.24 13.36
N GLY A 218 -2.19 2.03 13.32
CA GLY A 218 -2.12 3.49 13.33
C GLY A 218 -1.52 4.07 14.61
N LEU A 219 -1.73 3.43 15.77
CA LEU A 219 -1.04 3.80 17.01
C LEU A 219 0.46 3.50 16.93
N LEU A 220 0.83 2.34 16.42
CA LEU A 220 2.23 1.95 16.28
C LEU A 220 2.97 2.80 15.24
N ALA A 221 2.26 3.41 14.30
CA ALA A 221 2.81 4.36 13.34
C ALA A 221 3.36 5.65 14.01
N ALA A 222 2.95 5.96 15.26
CA ALA A 222 3.55 7.03 16.04
C ALA A 222 4.97 6.71 16.53
N ALA A 223 5.31 5.43 16.66
CA ALA A 223 6.61 4.98 17.16
C ALA A 223 7.50 4.34 16.09
N SER A 224 6.93 4.03 14.92
CA SER A 224 7.63 3.33 13.83
C SER A 224 7.10 3.78 12.48
N THR A 225 7.97 3.84 11.48
CA THR A 225 7.58 4.23 10.12
C THR A 225 6.93 3.05 9.38
N PHE A 226 5.68 3.21 8.97
CA PHE A 226 4.97 2.27 8.12
C PHE A 226 4.64 2.91 6.77
N PRO A 227 4.74 2.15 5.65
CA PRO A 227 4.36 2.63 4.32
C PRO A 227 2.88 3.00 4.21
N THR A 228 2.55 3.94 3.33
CA THR A 228 1.15 4.32 3.04
C THR A 228 0.31 3.16 2.50
N THR A 229 0.93 2.16 1.90
CA THR A 229 0.29 0.92 1.41
C THR A 229 0.09 -0.13 2.49
N ALA A 230 0.71 0.03 3.68
CA ALA A 230 0.63 -0.95 4.77
C ALA A 230 -0.81 -1.21 5.24
N PRO A 231 -1.68 -0.20 5.45
CA PRO A 231 -3.07 -0.43 5.80
C PRO A 231 -3.83 -1.25 4.75
N THR A 232 -3.63 -0.97 3.46
CA THR A 232 -4.30 -1.69 2.36
C THR A 232 -3.91 -3.17 2.33
N ILE A 233 -2.61 -3.48 2.41
CA ILE A 233 -2.12 -4.86 2.45
C ILE A 233 -2.59 -5.58 3.73
N ALA A 234 -2.51 -4.92 4.87
CA ALA A 234 -2.97 -5.46 6.14
C ALA A 234 -4.49 -5.72 6.15
N THR A 235 -5.29 -4.83 5.54
CA THR A 235 -6.74 -5.02 5.36
C THR A 235 -7.02 -6.22 4.46
N LEU A 236 -6.37 -6.31 3.30
CA LEU A 236 -6.57 -7.40 2.34
C LEU A 236 -6.28 -8.77 2.98
N LEU A 237 -5.12 -8.91 3.62
CA LEU A 237 -4.74 -10.15 4.30
C LEU A 237 -5.63 -10.41 5.54
N GLY A 238 -5.89 -9.39 6.34
CA GLY A 238 -6.71 -9.48 7.53
C GLY A 238 -8.15 -9.90 7.24
N LEU A 239 -8.81 -9.30 6.23
CA LEU A 239 -10.17 -9.67 5.82
C LEU A 239 -10.23 -11.10 5.31
N GLY A 240 -9.28 -11.49 4.42
CA GLY A 240 -9.24 -12.86 3.89
C GLY A 240 -9.11 -13.88 5.01
N VAL A 241 -8.12 -13.72 5.88
CA VAL A 241 -7.86 -14.61 7.02
C VAL A 241 -9.03 -14.62 8.01
N ALA A 242 -9.65 -13.46 8.30
CA ALA A 242 -10.78 -13.37 9.21
C ALA A 242 -12.00 -14.15 8.72
N VAL A 243 -12.35 -13.97 7.45
CA VAL A 243 -13.48 -14.66 6.82
C VAL A 243 -13.24 -16.16 6.79
N ASP A 244 -12.04 -16.60 6.39
CA ASP A 244 -11.68 -18.02 6.32
C ASP A 244 -11.71 -18.70 7.68
N TYR A 245 -11.12 -18.08 8.72
CA TYR A 245 -11.14 -18.64 10.06
C TYR A 245 -12.56 -18.67 10.66
N GLY A 246 -13.31 -17.59 10.47
CA GLY A 246 -14.70 -17.54 10.89
C GLY A 246 -15.57 -18.57 10.18
N LEU A 247 -15.37 -18.76 8.87
CA LEU A 247 -16.04 -19.76 8.06
C LEU A 247 -15.72 -21.18 8.56
N PHE A 248 -14.45 -21.46 8.84
CA PHE A 248 -14.00 -22.79 9.28
C PHE A 248 -14.60 -23.17 10.64
N LEU A 249 -14.61 -22.24 11.60
CA LEU A 249 -15.24 -22.43 12.91
C LEU A 249 -16.77 -22.59 12.78
N MET A 250 -17.41 -21.74 11.98
CA MET A 250 -18.85 -21.78 11.78
C MET A 250 -19.30 -23.07 11.10
N ALA A 251 -18.58 -23.52 10.07
CA ALA A 251 -18.89 -24.79 9.39
C ALA A 251 -18.82 -25.97 10.37
N ARG A 252 -17.77 -26.03 11.19
CA ARG A 252 -17.57 -27.09 12.18
C ARG A 252 -18.59 -27.05 13.30
N HIS A 253 -18.93 -25.86 13.80
CA HIS A 253 -20.00 -25.67 14.79
C HIS A 253 -21.34 -26.17 14.27
N ARG A 254 -21.72 -25.83 13.05
CA ARG A 254 -22.98 -26.29 12.43
C ARG A 254 -23.01 -27.79 12.24
N GLU A 255 -21.93 -28.39 11.74
CA GLU A 255 -21.82 -29.84 11.59
C GLU A 255 -22.11 -30.54 12.91
N GLN A 256 -21.53 -30.05 14.01
CA GLN A 256 -21.73 -30.63 15.34
C GLN A 256 -23.15 -30.38 15.89
N MET A 257 -23.73 -29.20 15.63
CA MET A 257 -25.14 -28.96 15.98
C MET A 257 -26.11 -29.86 15.20
N ASP A 258 -25.77 -30.20 13.95
CA ASP A 258 -26.59 -31.10 13.13
C ASP A 258 -26.49 -32.56 13.60
N THR A 259 -25.43 -32.95 14.32
CA THR A 259 -25.35 -34.25 15.04
C THR A 259 -26.06 -34.25 16.38
N GLY A 260 -26.74 -33.16 16.78
CA GLY A 260 -27.55 -33.07 17.98
C GLY A 260 -26.84 -32.48 19.21
N MET A 261 -25.62 -31.99 19.09
CA MET A 261 -24.93 -31.32 20.20
C MET A 261 -25.63 -30.01 20.58
N ASP A 262 -25.57 -29.66 21.84
CA ASP A 262 -26.02 -28.36 22.34
C ASP A 262 -25.07 -27.22 21.86
N LEU A 263 -25.58 -26.00 21.88
CA LEU A 263 -24.93 -24.82 21.37
C LEU A 263 -23.51 -24.58 21.96
N ILE A 264 -23.39 -24.68 23.29
CA ILE A 264 -22.14 -24.37 23.98
C ILE A 264 -21.10 -25.47 23.75
N THR A 265 -21.52 -26.73 23.83
CA THR A 265 -20.64 -27.88 23.60
C THR A 265 -20.18 -27.95 22.15
N SER A 266 -21.06 -27.63 21.18
CA SER A 266 -20.66 -27.59 19.76
C SER A 266 -19.69 -26.43 19.47
N ALA A 267 -19.86 -25.25 20.07
CA ALA A 267 -18.93 -24.15 19.95
C ALA A 267 -17.56 -24.49 20.59
N ALA A 268 -17.57 -25.05 21.79
CA ALA A 268 -16.37 -25.51 22.47
C ALA A 268 -15.56 -26.54 21.65
N ARG A 269 -16.26 -27.55 21.11
CA ARG A 269 -15.62 -28.61 20.33
C ARG A 269 -15.14 -28.13 18.96
N ALA A 270 -15.86 -27.20 18.33
CA ALA A 270 -15.39 -26.53 17.12
C ALA A 270 -14.08 -25.78 17.39
N GLU A 271 -13.99 -25.08 18.52
CA GLU A 271 -12.79 -24.35 18.94
C GLU A 271 -11.64 -25.30 19.28
N GLY A 272 -11.90 -26.41 19.98
CA GLY A 272 -10.90 -27.42 20.32
C GLY A 272 -10.30 -28.14 19.09
N THR A 273 -11.05 -28.24 17.99
CA THR A 273 -10.61 -28.91 16.75
C THR A 273 -10.13 -27.91 15.70
N SER A 274 -11.06 -27.12 15.19
CA SER A 274 -10.75 -26.12 14.14
C SER A 274 -9.95 -24.94 14.68
N GLY A 275 -10.21 -24.50 15.93
CA GLY A 275 -9.43 -23.45 16.57
C GLY A 275 -7.96 -23.81 16.75
N ALA A 276 -7.66 -25.08 17.05
CA ALA A 276 -6.28 -25.56 17.09
C ALA A 276 -5.58 -25.46 15.74
N ALA A 277 -6.27 -25.79 14.65
CA ALA A 277 -5.76 -25.62 13.29
C ALA A 277 -5.54 -24.13 12.95
N ILE A 278 -6.44 -23.25 13.39
CA ILE A 278 -6.33 -21.79 13.21
C ILE A 278 -5.09 -21.24 13.94
N VAL A 279 -4.83 -21.67 15.16
CA VAL A 279 -3.62 -21.22 15.91
C VAL A 279 -2.35 -21.62 15.17
N VAL A 280 -2.27 -22.85 14.68
CA VAL A 280 -1.09 -23.32 13.93
C VAL A 280 -0.98 -22.59 12.60
N ALA A 281 -2.05 -22.53 11.81
CA ALA A 281 -2.04 -21.89 10.51
C ALA A 281 -1.79 -20.38 10.64
N GLY A 282 -2.51 -19.69 11.54
CA GLY A 282 -2.33 -18.26 11.77
C GLY A 282 -0.95 -17.92 12.32
N GLY A 283 -0.43 -18.71 13.25
CA GLY A 283 0.94 -18.58 13.73
C GLY A 283 1.97 -18.76 12.62
N THR A 284 1.79 -19.75 11.76
CA THR A 284 2.66 -19.95 10.58
C THR A 284 2.61 -18.75 9.63
N VAL A 285 1.42 -18.20 9.35
CA VAL A 285 1.26 -17.00 8.51
C VAL A 285 1.97 -15.81 9.13
N VAL A 286 1.78 -15.55 10.43
CA VAL A 286 2.45 -14.45 11.14
C VAL A 286 3.97 -14.59 11.06
N VAL A 287 4.52 -15.78 11.35
CA VAL A 287 5.97 -16.03 11.29
C VAL A 287 6.51 -15.89 9.86
N SER A 288 5.79 -16.43 8.86
CA SER A 288 6.20 -16.33 7.45
C SER A 288 6.22 -14.87 6.96
N ILE A 289 5.21 -14.07 7.33
CA ILE A 289 5.15 -12.66 6.94
C ILE A 289 6.25 -11.85 7.66
N LEU A 290 6.53 -12.14 8.93
CA LEU A 290 7.66 -11.52 9.65
C LEU A 290 9.02 -11.88 9.01
N GLY A 291 9.11 -12.99 8.29
CA GLY A 291 10.28 -13.36 7.48
C GLY A 291 10.65 -12.30 6.42
N LEU A 292 9.73 -11.40 6.04
CA LEU A 292 10.02 -10.26 5.16
C LEU A 292 11.09 -9.31 5.72
N TYR A 293 11.33 -9.30 7.02
CA TYR A 293 12.47 -8.59 7.62
C TYR A 293 13.83 -9.12 7.14
N VAL A 294 13.91 -10.39 6.76
CA VAL A 294 15.14 -11.01 6.26
C VAL A 294 15.58 -10.39 4.93
N SER A 295 14.65 -9.76 4.19
CA SER A 295 14.98 -9.01 2.97
C SER A 295 15.99 -7.87 3.22
N GLY A 296 16.08 -7.35 4.46
CA GLY A 296 16.93 -6.21 4.82
C GLY A 296 16.48 -4.88 4.20
N VAL A 297 15.29 -4.83 3.61
CA VAL A 297 14.65 -3.62 3.09
C VAL A 297 13.63 -3.15 4.10
N ALA A 298 13.86 -1.98 4.72
CA ALA A 298 13.02 -1.46 5.80
C ALA A 298 11.53 -1.35 5.39
N PHE A 299 11.27 -0.90 4.17
CA PHE A 299 9.93 -0.80 3.59
C PHE A 299 9.20 -2.16 3.58
N VAL A 300 9.88 -3.21 3.08
CA VAL A 300 9.32 -4.57 2.96
C VAL A 300 9.10 -5.19 4.35
N GLY A 301 10.07 -5.01 5.26
CA GLY A 301 9.93 -5.45 6.65
C GLY A 301 8.76 -4.78 7.37
N ALA A 302 8.57 -3.47 7.18
CA ALA A 302 7.47 -2.72 7.76
C ALA A 302 6.10 -3.17 7.23
N LEU A 303 6.00 -3.49 5.92
CA LEU A 303 4.78 -4.11 5.35
C LEU A 303 4.49 -5.46 6.00
N GLY A 304 5.53 -6.29 6.18
CA GLY A 304 5.40 -7.59 6.86
C GLY A 304 4.91 -7.43 8.29
N LEU A 305 5.48 -6.50 9.05
CA LEU A 305 5.06 -6.23 10.42
C LEU A 305 3.60 -5.76 10.50
N ALA A 306 3.20 -4.83 9.64
CA ALA A 306 1.82 -4.34 9.58
C ALA A 306 0.82 -5.48 9.32
N ALA A 307 1.10 -6.31 8.33
CA ALA A 307 0.26 -7.46 8.01
C ALA A 307 0.23 -8.49 9.15
N ALA A 308 1.39 -8.79 9.76
CA ALA A 308 1.50 -9.74 10.88
C ALA A 308 0.68 -9.28 12.10
N ILE A 309 0.70 -7.99 12.44
CA ILE A 309 -0.10 -7.41 13.54
C ILE A 309 -1.59 -7.63 13.27
N VAL A 310 -2.07 -7.25 12.08
CA VAL A 310 -3.50 -7.37 11.75
C VAL A 310 -3.93 -8.83 11.70
N VAL A 311 -3.12 -9.74 11.13
CA VAL A 311 -3.39 -11.19 11.11
C VAL A 311 -3.42 -11.78 12.53
N ALA A 312 -2.51 -11.37 13.41
CA ALA A 312 -2.50 -11.83 14.81
C ALA A 312 -3.78 -11.37 15.55
N VAL A 313 -4.18 -10.11 15.40
CA VAL A 313 -5.44 -9.58 15.97
C VAL A 313 -6.63 -10.33 15.41
N THR A 314 -6.64 -10.62 14.11
CA THR A 314 -7.70 -11.36 13.43
C THR A 314 -7.81 -12.80 13.92
N MET A 315 -6.67 -13.48 14.12
CA MET A 315 -6.63 -14.82 14.71
C MET A 315 -7.22 -14.83 16.12
N LEU A 316 -6.85 -13.87 16.96
CA LEU A 316 -7.41 -13.73 18.32
C LEU A 316 -8.92 -13.47 18.29
N ALA A 317 -9.38 -12.65 17.37
CA ALA A 317 -10.81 -12.40 17.18
C ALA A 317 -11.56 -13.65 16.71
N ALA A 318 -11.00 -14.41 15.78
CA ALA A 318 -11.62 -15.67 15.34
C ALA A 318 -11.81 -16.64 16.52
N LEU A 319 -10.80 -16.78 17.39
CA LEU A 319 -10.84 -17.68 18.54
C LEU A 319 -11.74 -17.19 19.70
N THR A 320 -12.16 -15.94 19.69
CA THR A 320 -12.96 -15.38 20.81
C THR A 320 -14.29 -14.80 20.36
N LEU A 321 -14.27 -13.94 19.34
CA LEU A 321 -15.45 -13.20 18.90
C LEU A 321 -16.41 -14.09 18.07
N VAL A 322 -15.87 -15.00 17.25
CA VAL A 322 -16.70 -15.93 16.47
C VAL A 322 -17.52 -16.85 17.40
N PRO A 323 -16.93 -17.55 18.40
CA PRO A 323 -17.74 -18.31 19.36
C PRO A 323 -18.72 -17.45 20.16
N ALA A 324 -18.37 -16.19 20.47
CA ALA A 324 -19.30 -15.26 21.12
C ALA A 324 -20.52 -14.97 20.22
N PHE A 325 -20.30 -14.67 18.94
CA PHE A 325 -21.40 -14.47 17.99
C PHE A 325 -22.24 -15.75 17.77
N MET A 326 -21.63 -16.95 17.80
CA MET A 326 -22.35 -18.20 17.81
C MET A 326 -23.28 -18.30 19.03
N GLY A 327 -22.80 -17.88 20.21
CA GLY A 327 -23.59 -17.82 21.44
C GLY A 327 -24.82 -16.91 21.32
N VAL A 328 -24.66 -15.72 20.71
CA VAL A 328 -25.76 -14.78 20.45
C VAL A 328 -26.75 -15.36 19.44
N ALA A 329 -26.26 -15.93 18.36
CA ALA A 329 -27.08 -16.43 17.25
C ALA A 329 -27.91 -17.65 17.63
N GLY A 330 -27.47 -18.46 18.58
CA GLY A 330 -28.18 -19.62 19.06
C GLY A 330 -28.53 -20.62 17.97
N SER A 331 -29.72 -21.15 17.98
CA SER A 331 -30.23 -22.09 16.96
C SER A 331 -30.46 -21.44 15.59
N ASN A 332 -30.32 -20.11 15.49
CA ASN A 332 -30.60 -19.35 14.27
C ASN A 332 -29.53 -19.51 13.18
N VAL A 333 -28.40 -20.14 13.47
CA VAL A 333 -27.35 -20.50 12.50
C VAL A 333 -27.75 -21.62 11.52
N ARG A 334 -28.81 -22.39 11.83
CA ARG A 334 -29.31 -23.46 10.96
C ARG A 334 -29.92 -22.90 9.68
N SER A 335 -29.83 -23.64 8.56
CA SER A 335 -30.38 -23.22 7.28
C SER A 335 -31.90 -22.97 7.33
N LEU A 336 -32.37 -21.98 6.59
CA LEU A 336 -33.79 -21.65 6.48
C LEU A 336 -34.60 -22.86 6.01
N SER A 337 -34.07 -23.63 5.06
CA SER A 337 -34.74 -24.85 4.55
C SER A 337 -34.89 -25.95 5.59
N ALA A 338 -33.93 -26.12 6.50
CA ALA A 338 -34.00 -27.06 7.59
C ALA A 338 -35.06 -26.63 8.64
N ARG A 339 -35.15 -25.32 8.93
CA ARG A 339 -36.15 -24.74 9.83
C ARG A 339 -37.59 -24.90 9.31
N PHE A 340 -37.81 -24.60 8.02
CA PHE A 340 -39.12 -24.77 7.39
C PHE A 340 -39.56 -26.25 7.38
N ARG A 341 -38.61 -27.16 7.08
CA ARG A 341 -38.91 -28.61 7.09
C ARG A 341 -39.22 -29.12 8.49
N ALA A 342 -38.47 -28.74 9.52
CA ALA A 342 -38.74 -29.10 10.90
C ALA A 342 -40.13 -28.61 11.37
N ARG A 343 -40.48 -27.35 11.05
CA ARG A 343 -41.76 -26.73 11.40
C ARG A 343 -42.93 -27.40 10.69
N LYS A 344 -42.76 -27.85 9.44
CA LYS A 344 -43.79 -28.53 8.65
C LYS A 344 -44.00 -30.00 9.09
N ALA A 345 -42.94 -30.63 9.62
CA ALA A 345 -42.97 -32.03 10.05
C ALA A 345 -43.45 -32.24 11.52
N GLY A 346 -43.62 -31.16 12.30
CA GLY A 346 -44.04 -31.24 13.69
C GLY A 346 -43.08 -31.97 14.64
N ILE A 347 -41.83 -32.20 14.18
CA ILE A 347 -40.78 -32.90 14.91
C ILE A 347 -39.75 -31.91 15.43
N SER A 348 -39.07 -32.26 16.53
CA SER A 348 -38.02 -31.43 17.06
C SER A 348 -36.90 -31.24 16.01
N ALA A 349 -36.29 -30.05 15.97
CA ALA A 349 -35.20 -29.77 15.06
C ALA A 349 -34.02 -30.76 15.22
N GLN A 350 -33.89 -31.37 16.39
CA GLN A 350 -32.87 -32.38 16.69
C GLN A 350 -33.18 -33.74 16.03
N GLU A 351 -34.42 -34.18 16.05
CA GLU A 351 -34.82 -35.43 15.39
C GLU A 351 -34.78 -35.34 13.87
N GLN A 352 -35.07 -34.16 13.32
CA GLN A 352 -34.95 -33.90 11.90
C GLN A 352 -33.47 -33.85 11.46
N ALA A 353 -32.58 -33.29 12.27
CA ALA A 353 -31.15 -33.26 12.01
C ALA A 353 -30.54 -34.68 11.98
N ALA A 354 -30.90 -35.54 12.92
CA ALA A 354 -30.47 -36.93 12.94
C ALA A 354 -30.92 -37.73 11.70
N ARG A 355 -32.17 -37.51 11.24
CA ARG A 355 -32.70 -38.14 10.00
C ARG A 355 -32.06 -37.58 8.74
N SER A 356 -31.76 -36.27 8.72
CA SER A 356 -31.12 -35.65 7.58
C SER A 356 -29.60 -35.99 7.49
N ALA A 357 -28.91 -36.21 8.61
CA ALA A 357 -27.52 -36.61 8.62
C ALA A 357 -27.29 -37.96 7.92
N ALA A 358 -28.14 -38.94 8.16
CA ALA A 358 -28.07 -40.24 7.48
C ALA A 358 -28.34 -40.12 5.96
N ALA A 359 -29.34 -39.33 5.57
CA ALA A 359 -29.66 -39.09 4.16
C ALA A 359 -28.63 -38.21 3.45
N THR A 360 -27.96 -37.32 4.17
CA THR A 360 -26.93 -36.43 3.63
C THR A 360 -25.62 -37.17 3.37
N GLN A 361 -25.29 -38.18 4.16
CA GLN A 361 -24.10 -39.01 3.97
C GLN A 361 -24.17 -39.78 2.65
N GLU A 362 -25.34 -40.35 2.34
CA GLU A 362 -25.60 -41.03 1.06
C GLU A 362 -25.59 -40.05 -0.15
N GLN A 363 -26.10 -38.85 0.04
CA GLN A 363 -26.11 -37.81 -1.00
C GLN A 363 -24.74 -37.19 -1.25
N HIS A 364 -23.87 -37.09 -0.24
CA HIS A 364 -22.49 -36.63 -0.39
C HIS A 364 -21.63 -37.58 -1.22
N GLU A 365 -21.81 -38.89 -1.11
CA GLU A 365 -21.10 -39.89 -1.91
C GLU A 365 -21.40 -39.79 -3.42
N HIS A 366 -22.58 -39.30 -3.77
CA HIS A 366 -23.03 -39.11 -5.16
C HIS A 366 -22.86 -37.70 -5.69
N SER A 367 -22.30 -36.77 -4.90
CA SER A 367 -22.08 -35.39 -5.36
C SER A 367 -21.05 -35.30 -6.49
N ALA A 368 -21.17 -34.26 -7.33
CA ALA A 368 -20.22 -34.00 -8.44
C ALA A 368 -18.79 -33.85 -7.89
N PHE A 369 -18.63 -33.21 -6.72
CA PHE A 369 -17.33 -33.04 -6.07
C PHE A 369 -16.75 -34.38 -5.57
N ALA A 370 -17.55 -35.25 -4.97
CA ALA A 370 -17.08 -36.57 -4.55
C ALA A 370 -16.65 -37.44 -5.75
N ARG A 371 -17.42 -37.39 -6.85
CA ARG A 371 -17.04 -38.08 -8.11
C ARG A 371 -15.74 -37.53 -8.67
N TRP A 372 -15.56 -36.20 -8.66
CA TRP A 372 -14.31 -35.57 -9.12
C TRP A 372 -13.14 -35.94 -8.21
N GLY A 373 -13.31 -35.84 -6.87
CA GLY A 373 -12.31 -36.25 -5.90
C GLY A 373 -11.88 -37.71 -6.07
N ARG A 374 -12.82 -38.61 -6.34
CA ARG A 374 -12.55 -40.05 -6.62
C ARG A 374 -11.71 -40.22 -7.90
N LYS A 375 -12.06 -39.51 -8.99
CA LYS A 375 -11.26 -39.51 -10.23
C LYS A 375 -9.84 -39.02 -10.03
N VAL A 376 -9.66 -37.97 -9.24
CA VAL A 376 -8.32 -37.45 -8.88
C VAL A 376 -7.54 -38.47 -8.05
N SER A 377 -8.20 -39.10 -7.05
CA SER A 377 -7.58 -40.10 -6.20
C SER A 377 -7.21 -41.40 -6.92
N GLU A 378 -8.03 -41.83 -7.88
CA GLU A 378 -7.78 -43.03 -8.70
C GLU A 378 -6.60 -42.86 -9.67
N ARG A 379 -6.37 -41.64 -10.18
CA ARG A 379 -5.30 -41.32 -11.12
C ARG A 379 -4.58 -40.03 -10.74
N PRO A 380 -3.79 -40.01 -9.65
CA PRO A 380 -3.21 -38.78 -9.10
C PRO A 380 -2.16 -38.15 -10.04
N TRP A 381 -1.36 -38.97 -10.73
CA TRP A 381 -0.27 -38.49 -11.56
C TRP A 381 -0.68 -37.61 -12.75
N PRO A 382 -1.70 -37.96 -13.56
CA PRO A 382 -2.15 -37.09 -14.64
C PRO A 382 -2.65 -35.71 -14.13
N TRP A 383 -3.36 -35.70 -12.99
CA TRP A 383 -3.84 -34.46 -12.38
C TRP A 383 -2.70 -33.63 -11.80
N ALA A 384 -1.71 -34.28 -11.15
CA ALA A 384 -0.52 -33.60 -10.66
C ALA A 384 0.27 -32.96 -11.83
N VAL A 385 0.53 -33.71 -12.89
CA VAL A 385 1.25 -33.20 -14.07
C VAL A 385 0.47 -32.05 -14.73
N ALA A 386 -0.85 -32.18 -14.90
CA ALA A 386 -1.68 -31.12 -15.45
C ALA A 386 -1.65 -29.85 -14.57
N SER A 387 -1.72 -30.01 -13.25
CA SER A 387 -1.64 -28.87 -12.31
C SER A 387 -0.28 -28.18 -12.37
N VAL A 388 0.81 -28.94 -12.40
CA VAL A 388 2.18 -28.42 -12.54
C VAL A 388 2.36 -27.72 -13.89
N ALA A 389 1.84 -28.29 -14.99
CA ALA A 389 1.89 -27.65 -16.30
C ALA A 389 1.15 -26.32 -16.32
N VAL A 390 -0.04 -26.25 -15.73
CA VAL A 390 -0.79 -24.97 -15.59
C VAL A 390 0.01 -23.97 -14.77
N LEU A 391 0.61 -24.38 -13.64
CA LEU A 391 1.43 -23.49 -12.82
C LEU A 391 2.66 -22.98 -13.57
N ILE A 392 3.34 -23.83 -14.35
CA ILE A 392 4.48 -23.42 -15.18
C ILE A 392 4.04 -22.40 -16.24
N ILE A 393 2.91 -22.64 -16.94
CA ILE A 393 2.37 -21.69 -17.93
C ILE A 393 2.06 -20.35 -17.27
N LEU A 394 1.44 -20.35 -16.09
CA LEU A 394 1.15 -19.13 -15.33
C LEU A 394 2.41 -18.44 -14.81
N ALA A 395 3.50 -19.17 -14.62
CA ALA A 395 4.79 -18.63 -14.17
C ALA A 395 5.64 -18.04 -15.32
N ILE A 396 5.32 -18.32 -16.61
CA ILE A 396 6.08 -17.77 -17.75
C ILE A 396 6.25 -16.24 -17.67
N PRO A 397 5.20 -15.44 -17.36
CA PRO A 397 5.35 -13.99 -17.25
C PRO A 397 6.34 -13.53 -16.19
N LEU A 398 6.67 -14.37 -15.20
CA LEU A 398 7.64 -14.05 -14.16
C LEU A 398 9.03 -13.70 -14.72
N PHE A 399 9.40 -14.32 -15.84
CA PHE A 399 10.69 -14.06 -16.49
C PHE A 399 10.75 -12.73 -17.26
N SER A 400 9.61 -12.06 -17.43
CA SER A 400 9.50 -10.74 -18.08
C SER A 400 9.10 -9.61 -17.14
N ILE A 401 9.00 -9.90 -15.84
CA ILE A 401 8.69 -8.87 -14.83
C ILE A 401 9.89 -7.95 -14.66
N THR A 402 9.68 -6.65 -14.87
CA THR A 402 10.61 -5.61 -14.48
C THR A 402 10.21 -5.10 -13.10
N LEU A 403 11.11 -5.25 -12.13
CA LEU A 403 10.91 -4.73 -10.78
C LEU A 403 11.26 -3.24 -10.77
N GLY A 404 10.39 -2.43 -10.17
CA GLY A 404 10.60 -0.99 -10.05
C GLY A 404 9.49 -0.36 -9.23
N GLN A 405 9.69 0.88 -8.80
CA GLN A 405 8.62 1.62 -8.13
C GLN A 405 7.70 2.27 -9.18
N PRO A 406 6.37 2.19 -9.01
CA PRO A 406 5.45 2.91 -9.86
C PRO A 406 5.65 4.42 -9.67
N ASP A 407 5.77 5.15 -10.76
CA ASP A 407 5.71 6.61 -10.79
C ASP A 407 4.35 7.10 -11.33
N ASN A 408 4.16 8.41 -11.40
CA ASN A 408 2.93 9.00 -11.93
C ASN A 408 2.67 8.61 -13.40
N GLY A 409 3.69 8.16 -14.14
CA GLY A 409 3.58 7.68 -15.52
C GLY A 409 2.93 6.30 -15.65
N THR A 410 2.70 5.58 -14.54
CA THR A 410 2.00 4.28 -14.51
C THR A 410 0.54 4.39 -14.11
N ASN A 411 0.11 5.58 -13.66
CA ASN A 411 -1.28 5.83 -13.27
C ASN A 411 -2.22 5.80 -14.50
N PRO A 412 -3.54 5.60 -14.30
CA PRO A 412 -4.52 5.70 -15.38
C PRO A 412 -4.42 7.04 -16.12
N THR A 413 -4.60 7.03 -17.44
CA THR A 413 -4.49 8.23 -18.29
C THR A 413 -5.52 9.33 -17.95
N SER A 414 -6.58 8.97 -17.25
CA SER A 414 -7.59 9.91 -16.72
C SER A 414 -7.13 10.69 -15.50
N ASP A 415 -6.09 10.23 -14.83
CA ASP A 415 -5.64 10.83 -13.58
C ASP A 415 -4.80 12.08 -13.84
N SER A 416 -5.06 13.15 -13.06
CA SER A 416 -4.33 14.42 -13.17
C SER A 416 -2.82 14.24 -13.01
N SER A 417 -2.38 13.38 -12.09
CA SER A 417 -0.97 13.05 -11.88
C SER A 417 -0.31 12.44 -13.13
N ARG A 418 -1.03 11.59 -13.87
CA ARG A 418 -0.56 11.03 -15.13
C ARG A 418 -0.53 12.08 -16.23
N GLN A 419 -1.58 12.88 -16.36
CA GLN A 419 -1.62 13.95 -17.36
C GLN A 419 -0.52 14.99 -17.13
N ALA A 420 -0.26 15.38 -15.87
CA ALA A 420 0.87 16.24 -15.52
C ALA A 420 2.23 15.62 -15.93
N PHE A 421 2.42 14.34 -15.65
CA PHE A 421 3.64 13.60 -16.02
C PHE A 421 3.85 13.60 -17.54
N ASP A 422 2.79 13.33 -18.31
CA ASP A 422 2.88 13.30 -19.77
C ASP A 422 3.13 14.70 -20.35
N LEU A 423 2.47 15.75 -19.83
CA LEU A 423 2.71 17.13 -20.23
C LEU A 423 4.16 17.61 -19.95
N ILE A 424 4.68 17.29 -18.75
CA ILE A 424 6.07 17.60 -18.41
C ILE A 424 7.03 16.85 -19.34
N SER A 425 6.77 15.57 -19.62
CA SER A 425 7.59 14.81 -20.57
C SER A 425 7.57 15.43 -21.96
N GLN A 426 6.43 15.93 -22.40
CA GLN A 426 6.26 16.58 -23.72
C GLN A 426 6.98 17.92 -23.79
N GLY A 427 6.83 18.77 -22.76
CA GLY A 427 7.37 20.14 -22.80
C GLY A 427 8.87 20.24 -22.48
N PHE A 428 9.38 19.34 -21.63
CA PHE A 428 10.72 19.47 -21.04
C PHE A 428 11.60 18.24 -21.25
N GLY A 429 11.02 17.16 -21.79
CA GLY A 429 11.70 15.88 -21.96
C GLY A 429 11.40 14.90 -20.84
N PRO A 430 11.49 13.58 -21.15
CA PRO A 430 11.03 12.51 -20.26
C PRO A 430 11.80 12.42 -18.94
N GLY A 431 13.06 12.84 -18.92
CA GLY A 431 13.93 12.78 -17.73
C GLY A 431 13.62 13.81 -16.66
N VAL A 432 12.87 14.89 -16.98
CA VAL A 432 12.51 15.95 -16.03
C VAL A 432 11.59 15.43 -14.92
N ASN A 433 10.85 14.33 -15.18
CA ASN A 433 10.03 13.67 -14.17
C ASN A 433 10.82 12.87 -13.11
N GLY A 434 12.14 12.71 -13.28
CA GLY A 434 13.00 12.00 -12.34
C GLY A 434 14.42 12.56 -12.33
N PRO A 435 14.60 13.81 -11.91
CA PRO A 435 15.93 14.39 -11.82
C PRO A 435 16.76 13.64 -10.77
N LEU A 436 18.05 13.48 -11.07
CA LEU A 436 19.05 13.01 -10.12
C LEU A 436 19.66 14.23 -9.42
N ALA A 437 19.98 14.10 -8.15
CA ALA A 437 20.77 15.09 -7.43
C ALA A 437 22.14 14.50 -7.10
N VAL A 438 23.20 15.25 -7.42
CA VAL A 438 24.56 14.89 -7.03
C VAL A 438 24.96 15.78 -5.87
N VAL A 439 25.24 15.14 -4.72
CA VAL A 439 25.69 15.81 -3.50
C VAL A 439 27.18 15.56 -3.35
N VAL A 440 27.95 16.62 -3.21
CA VAL A 440 29.42 16.59 -3.16
C VAL A 440 29.90 17.16 -1.84
N GLN A 441 30.70 16.41 -1.10
CA GLN A 441 31.41 16.91 0.08
C GLN A 441 32.68 17.64 -0.35
N LEU A 442 32.68 18.93 -0.12
CA LEU A 442 33.80 19.76 -0.53
C LEU A 442 34.99 19.62 0.44
N PRO A 443 36.22 19.48 -0.06
CA PRO A 443 37.40 19.48 0.78
C PRO A 443 37.60 20.86 1.42
N LYS A 444 38.34 20.89 2.54
CA LYS A 444 38.73 22.14 3.20
C LYS A 444 39.84 22.82 2.41
N GLN A 445 39.49 23.49 1.34
CA GLN A 445 40.41 24.25 0.47
C GLN A 445 39.80 25.61 0.10
N SER A 446 40.47 26.40 -0.73
CA SER A 446 39.98 27.73 -1.12
C SER A 446 38.64 27.66 -1.88
N SER A 447 37.83 28.71 -1.78
CA SER A 447 36.55 28.78 -2.52
C SER A 447 36.78 28.76 -4.05
N SER A 448 37.89 29.27 -4.54
CA SER A 448 38.26 29.23 -5.97
C SER A 448 38.55 27.80 -6.44
N ASP A 449 39.24 27.00 -5.63
CA ASP A 449 39.58 25.62 -5.96
C ASP A 449 38.32 24.75 -5.94
N ASN A 450 37.46 24.96 -4.94
CA ASN A 450 36.16 24.30 -4.88
C ASN A 450 35.27 24.64 -6.07
N GLN A 451 35.25 25.91 -6.53
CA GLN A 451 34.48 26.31 -7.70
C GLN A 451 35.05 25.68 -8.99
N SER A 452 36.38 25.59 -9.10
CA SER A 452 37.05 24.93 -10.24
C SER A 452 36.72 23.44 -10.29
N LEU A 453 36.75 22.76 -9.14
CA LEU A 453 36.36 21.37 -8.99
C LEU A 453 34.89 21.15 -9.40
N LEU A 454 33.99 21.97 -8.89
CA LEU A 454 32.55 21.86 -9.23
C LEU A 454 32.28 22.11 -10.71
N ASN A 455 32.96 23.06 -11.32
CA ASN A 455 32.86 23.32 -12.75
C ASN A 455 33.37 22.14 -13.58
N GLN A 456 34.45 21.49 -13.16
CA GLN A 456 34.96 20.28 -13.82
C GLN A 456 33.95 19.12 -13.67
N MET A 457 33.50 18.84 -12.45
CA MET A 457 32.51 17.78 -12.18
C MET A 457 31.24 17.97 -13.00
N THR A 458 30.65 19.18 -13.01
CA THR A 458 29.44 19.46 -13.78
C THR A 458 29.65 19.28 -15.27
N LYS A 459 30.82 19.62 -15.80
CA LYS A 459 31.21 19.43 -17.21
C LYS A 459 31.34 17.95 -17.56
N ASP A 460 32.00 17.15 -16.72
CA ASP A 460 32.22 15.73 -16.94
C ASP A 460 30.91 14.93 -16.84
N VAL A 461 30.07 15.31 -15.88
CA VAL A 461 28.69 14.77 -15.79
C VAL A 461 27.87 15.15 -17.02
N ALA A 462 27.93 16.41 -17.49
CA ALA A 462 27.20 16.86 -18.68
C ALA A 462 27.66 16.16 -19.97
N ALA A 463 28.92 15.75 -20.04
CA ALA A 463 29.47 14.99 -21.16
C ALA A 463 29.10 13.50 -21.13
N THR A 464 28.50 13.02 -20.04
CA THR A 464 28.16 11.62 -19.89
C THR A 464 26.95 11.26 -20.75
N SER A 465 27.05 10.17 -21.51
CA SER A 465 25.92 9.65 -22.32
C SER A 465 24.71 9.36 -21.45
N GLY A 466 23.54 9.86 -21.85
CA GLY A 466 22.29 9.71 -21.11
C GLY A 466 21.94 10.94 -20.24
N VAL A 467 22.80 11.96 -20.18
CA VAL A 467 22.52 13.24 -19.53
C VAL A 467 21.97 14.24 -20.55
N ALA A 468 20.81 14.83 -20.25
CA ALA A 468 20.19 15.88 -21.06
C ALA A 468 20.67 17.28 -20.64
N SER A 469 20.78 17.52 -19.34
CA SER A 469 21.26 18.79 -18.79
C SER A 469 21.76 18.63 -17.37
N VAL A 470 22.64 19.55 -16.95
CA VAL A 470 23.16 19.65 -15.58
C VAL A 470 22.92 21.07 -15.09
N SER A 471 22.40 21.25 -13.87
CA SER A 471 22.26 22.57 -13.28
C SER A 471 23.59 23.10 -12.76
N PRO A 472 23.76 24.43 -12.61
CA PRO A 472 24.87 24.97 -11.85
C PRO A 472 24.91 24.38 -10.42
N ALA A 473 26.13 24.18 -9.89
CA ALA A 473 26.29 23.71 -8.53
C ALA A 473 25.95 24.83 -7.52
N THR A 474 25.23 24.47 -6.48
CA THR A 474 24.91 25.36 -5.36
C THR A 474 25.66 24.87 -4.13
N VAL A 475 26.42 25.77 -3.50
CA VAL A 475 27.20 25.49 -2.28
C VAL A 475 26.35 25.91 -1.07
N ASN A 476 26.40 25.15 0.00
CA ASN A 476 25.70 25.47 1.26
C ASN A 476 26.37 26.66 1.98
N GLN A 477 25.72 27.18 3.04
CA GLN A 477 26.23 28.35 3.77
C GLN A 477 27.57 28.10 4.44
N ASP A 478 27.85 26.87 4.86
CA ASP A 478 29.12 26.49 5.52
C ASP A 478 30.25 26.22 4.55
N GLY A 479 30.00 26.23 3.23
CA GLY A 479 30.98 26.01 2.20
C GLY A 479 31.57 24.60 2.12
N ASN A 480 30.94 23.62 2.78
CA ASN A 480 31.46 22.26 2.92
C ASN A 480 30.68 21.22 2.07
N THR A 481 29.57 21.60 1.50
CA THR A 481 28.74 20.70 0.66
C THR A 481 28.18 21.46 -0.53
N ALA A 482 28.20 20.82 -1.69
CA ALA A 482 27.57 21.34 -2.90
C ALA A 482 26.56 20.36 -3.46
N VAL A 483 25.54 20.88 -4.15
CA VAL A 483 24.53 20.09 -4.85
C VAL A 483 24.28 20.63 -6.25
N PHE A 484 24.10 19.73 -7.21
CA PHE A 484 23.64 20.07 -8.56
C PHE A 484 22.69 18.98 -9.08
N SER A 485 21.74 19.38 -9.93
CA SER A 485 20.75 18.48 -10.51
C SER A 485 21.22 17.98 -11.87
N VAL A 486 20.93 16.72 -12.16
CA VAL A 486 21.21 16.05 -13.44
C VAL A 486 19.90 15.55 -14.01
N ILE A 487 19.55 16.00 -15.20
CA ILE A 487 18.36 15.57 -15.91
C ILE A 487 18.74 14.45 -16.90
N PRO A 488 18.21 13.24 -16.76
CA PRO A 488 18.41 12.16 -17.73
C PRO A 488 17.74 12.46 -19.09
N THR A 489 18.18 11.79 -20.15
CA THR A 489 17.51 11.83 -21.47
C THR A 489 16.29 10.91 -21.54
N THR A 490 16.19 9.94 -20.63
CA THR A 490 15.15 8.89 -20.61
C THR A 490 14.28 9.01 -19.35
N ARG A 491 13.14 8.31 -19.36
CA ARG A 491 12.20 8.28 -18.23
C ARG A 491 12.87 7.71 -16.97
N PRO A 492 12.35 8.06 -15.76
CA PRO A 492 12.92 7.57 -14.50
C PRO A 492 13.07 6.06 -14.40
N GLN A 493 12.12 5.32 -14.94
CA GLN A 493 12.05 3.84 -14.87
C GLN A 493 12.69 3.14 -16.08
N ALA A 494 13.35 3.87 -16.97
CA ALA A 494 14.05 3.25 -18.09
C ALA A 494 15.37 2.64 -17.63
N SER A 495 15.71 1.45 -18.15
CA SER A 495 17.00 0.79 -17.85
C SER A 495 18.19 1.68 -18.18
N GLN A 496 18.07 2.50 -19.22
CA GLN A 496 19.11 3.49 -19.58
C GLN A 496 19.35 4.54 -18.48
N THR A 497 18.30 4.87 -17.68
CA THR A 497 18.45 5.78 -16.53
C THR A 497 19.13 5.06 -15.36
N GLU A 498 18.83 3.79 -15.14
CA GLU A 498 19.51 2.94 -14.15
C GLU A 498 21.00 2.81 -14.49
N ASP A 499 21.31 2.53 -15.76
CA ASP A 499 22.69 2.49 -16.29
C ASP A 499 23.41 3.83 -16.11
N LEU A 500 22.70 4.97 -16.28
CA LEU A 500 23.26 6.29 -16.04
C LEU A 500 23.62 6.47 -14.57
N VAL A 501 22.74 6.11 -13.63
CA VAL A 501 23.03 6.18 -12.19
C VAL A 501 24.28 5.38 -11.86
N SER A 502 24.37 4.15 -12.38
CA SER A 502 25.53 3.28 -12.20
C SER A 502 26.81 3.93 -12.74
N ARG A 503 26.79 4.41 -13.99
CA ARG A 503 27.97 5.08 -14.60
C ARG A 503 28.42 6.32 -13.83
N LEU A 504 27.47 7.14 -13.37
CA LEU A 504 27.81 8.30 -12.55
C LEU A 504 28.53 7.90 -11.28
N ARG A 505 28.09 6.81 -10.63
CA ARG A 505 28.65 6.33 -9.36
C ARG A 505 29.99 5.62 -9.51
N THR A 506 30.19 4.85 -10.59
CA THR A 506 31.38 4.01 -10.75
C THR A 506 32.46 4.64 -11.63
N ASP A 507 32.07 5.38 -12.66
CA ASP A 507 33.02 5.78 -13.73
C ASP A 507 33.27 7.28 -13.79
N VAL A 508 32.33 8.13 -13.35
CA VAL A 508 32.44 9.59 -13.54
C VAL A 508 32.85 10.27 -12.24
N LEU A 509 32.01 10.18 -11.20
CA LEU A 509 32.24 10.91 -9.95
C LEU A 509 33.52 10.50 -9.19
N PRO A 510 33.93 9.21 -9.16
CA PRO A 510 35.15 8.80 -8.44
C PRO A 510 36.45 9.39 -9.01
N LYS A 511 36.45 9.85 -10.26
CA LYS A 511 37.65 10.47 -10.88
C LYS A 511 38.10 11.73 -10.17
N GLU A 512 37.20 12.44 -9.53
CA GLU A 512 37.46 13.70 -8.85
C GLU A 512 38.03 13.54 -7.43
N HIS A 513 38.14 12.29 -6.95
CA HIS A 513 38.71 11.94 -5.63
C HIS A 513 38.02 12.65 -4.44
N VAL A 514 36.75 13.03 -4.59
CA VAL A 514 35.92 13.64 -3.55
C VAL A 514 34.72 12.76 -3.24
N THR A 515 34.29 12.77 -1.98
CA THR A 515 33.12 12.02 -1.59
C THR A 515 31.88 12.64 -2.23
N SER A 516 31.20 11.88 -3.08
CA SER A 516 30.00 12.32 -3.78
C SER A 516 28.95 11.22 -3.80
N TYR A 517 27.68 11.63 -3.80
CA TYR A 517 26.53 10.74 -3.78
C TYR A 517 25.56 11.11 -4.89
N VAL A 518 25.03 10.10 -5.58
CA VAL A 518 23.89 10.27 -6.50
C VAL A 518 22.63 9.91 -5.75
N THR A 519 21.75 10.89 -5.54
CA THR A 519 20.50 10.75 -4.78
C THR A 519 19.30 11.27 -5.59
N GLY A 520 18.12 11.29 -4.98
CA GLY A 520 16.84 11.59 -5.60
C GLY A 520 16.01 10.34 -5.78
N THR A 521 14.72 10.52 -6.12
CA THR A 521 13.74 9.40 -6.19
C THR A 521 14.21 8.30 -7.14
N THR A 522 14.73 8.65 -8.30
CA THR A 522 15.22 7.67 -9.30
C THR A 522 16.41 6.87 -8.78
N ALA A 523 17.41 7.53 -8.18
CA ALA A 523 18.57 6.83 -7.61
C ALA A 523 18.17 5.94 -6.42
N GLY A 524 17.20 6.38 -5.61
CA GLY A 524 16.63 5.59 -4.52
C GLY A 524 15.90 4.34 -5.03
N THR A 525 15.18 4.46 -6.16
CA THR A 525 14.51 3.32 -6.80
C THR A 525 15.52 2.29 -7.32
N VAL A 526 16.64 2.74 -7.89
CA VAL A 526 17.73 1.84 -8.32
C VAL A 526 18.28 1.06 -7.14
N ASP A 527 18.66 1.74 -6.05
CA ASP A 527 19.19 1.10 -4.84
C ASP A 527 18.17 0.10 -4.25
N PHE A 528 16.90 0.47 -4.23
CA PHE A 528 15.81 -0.39 -3.75
C PHE A 528 15.66 -1.65 -4.61
N THR A 529 15.68 -1.49 -5.94
CA THR A 529 15.54 -2.61 -6.89
C THR A 529 16.74 -3.56 -6.80
N GLU A 530 17.96 -3.02 -6.74
CA GLU A 530 19.19 -3.80 -6.56
C GLU A 530 19.17 -4.61 -5.24
N GLN A 531 18.72 -3.98 -4.15
CA GLN A 531 18.63 -4.64 -2.85
C GLN A 531 17.60 -5.79 -2.85
N ILE A 532 16.44 -5.58 -3.48
CA ILE A 532 15.42 -6.64 -3.57
C ILE A 532 15.91 -7.77 -4.46
N THR A 533 16.36 -7.46 -5.68
CA THR A 533 16.82 -8.49 -6.64
C THR A 533 17.99 -9.30 -6.10
N GLY A 534 18.94 -8.65 -5.43
CA GLY A 534 20.10 -9.33 -4.83
C GLY A 534 19.74 -10.28 -3.69
N ARG A 535 18.58 -10.11 -3.04
CA ARG A 535 18.12 -10.95 -1.91
C ARG A 535 16.94 -11.86 -2.22
N MET A 536 16.27 -11.69 -3.36
CA MET A 536 15.12 -12.53 -3.77
C MET A 536 15.51 -14.00 -4.01
N VAL A 537 16.77 -14.31 -4.22
CA VAL A 537 17.25 -15.66 -4.52
C VAL A 537 17.44 -16.48 -3.23
N TRP A 538 17.44 -15.86 -2.08
CA TRP A 538 17.61 -16.48 -0.75
C TRP A 538 16.31 -16.46 0.07
#